data_3e01b04fb1201cdbb55bc0e50e4a3e93
#
_entry.id   3e01b04fb1201cdbb55bc0e50e4a3e93
#
_cell.length_a   1.000
_cell.length_b   1.000
_cell.length_c   1.000
_cell.angle_alpha   90.00
_cell.angle_beta   90.00
_cell.angle_gamma   90.00
#
_symmetry.space_group_name_H-M   'P 1'
#
loop_
_entity.id
_entity.type
_entity.pdbx_description
1 polymer ?
#
loop_
_entity_poly.entity_id
_entity_poly.type
_entity_poly.pdbx_seq_one_letter_code
_entity_poly.pdbx_strand_id
1 'polypeptide(L)'
;MSVSKITGQIVYYYPHADLFNDVQEQSAFMCKNIVSKDGDDLVERYVITPDEEHMFKLCLREALPSIYDTVRVLTHGIDDAITDAMDASTLGGIISATMPTGKYVVIRLMDNGAYNPNEVKIVDSALQTAIELGCLSEFYTRVIHQDLTKLSAAKFSAQMSVVANRIIGLRKKTSL
;
A
#
# COMPACT_ATOMS: atom_id res chain seq x y z
N MET A 1 -12.04 3.44 -7.01
CA MET A 1 -12.01 4.48 -5.96
C MET A 1 -12.01 3.73 -4.64
N SER A 2 -10.87 3.73 -3.96
CA SER A 2 -10.60 2.87 -2.81
C SER A 2 -10.77 3.58 -1.46
N VAL A 3 -11.63 4.60 -1.40
CA VAL A 3 -11.87 5.38 -0.19
C VAL A 3 -13.36 5.63 0.07
N SER A 4 -13.77 5.47 1.31
CA SER A 4 -15.12 5.78 1.79
C SER A 4 -15.04 6.66 3.05
N LYS A 5 -15.97 7.61 3.18
CA LYS A 5 -16.16 8.39 4.40
C LYS A 5 -17.38 7.84 5.14
N ILE A 6 -17.18 7.48 6.38
CA ILE A 6 -18.23 7.08 7.31
C ILE A 6 -18.16 7.99 8.53
N THR A 7 -19.19 7.96 9.39
CA THR A 7 -19.24 8.84 10.56
C THR A 7 -17.98 8.72 11.41
N GLY A 8 -17.19 9.79 11.46
CA GLY A 8 -15.97 9.88 12.26
C GLY A 8 -14.73 9.19 11.68
N GLN A 9 -14.81 8.58 10.49
CA GLN A 9 -13.69 7.86 9.88
C GLN A 9 -13.58 8.07 8.36
N ILE A 10 -12.34 8.02 7.87
CA ILE A 10 -12.00 7.85 6.46
C ILE A 10 -11.44 6.44 6.33
N VAL A 11 -12.05 5.62 5.49
CA VAL A 11 -11.66 4.22 5.27
C VAL A 11 -11.06 4.09 3.88
N TYR A 12 -9.78 3.78 3.81
CA TYR A 12 -9.09 3.38 2.58
C TYR A 12 -9.08 1.85 2.50
N TYR A 13 -9.35 1.31 1.32
CA TYR A 13 -9.44 -0.14 1.15
C TYR A 13 -8.93 -0.56 -0.22
N TYR A 14 -8.07 -1.56 -0.26
CA TYR A 14 -7.39 -2.03 -1.45
C TYR A 14 -7.59 -3.54 -1.59
N PRO A 15 -8.22 -4.03 -2.69
CA PRO A 15 -8.36 -5.46 -2.95
C PRO A 15 -6.98 -6.11 -3.06
N HIS A 16 -6.79 -7.26 -2.43
CA HIS A 16 -5.52 -8.01 -2.56
C HIS A 16 -5.20 -8.36 -4.01
N ALA A 17 -6.23 -8.72 -4.81
CA ALA A 17 -6.04 -9.07 -6.21
C ALA A 17 -5.49 -7.90 -7.03
N ASP A 18 -6.01 -6.69 -6.81
CA ASP A 18 -5.55 -5.49 -7.52
C ASP A 18 -4.12 -5.14 -7.10
N LEU A 19 -3.85 -5.11 -5.79
CA LEU A 19 -2.49 -4.87 -5.28
C LEU A 19 -1.49 -5.90 -5.82
N PHE A 20 -1.87 -7.16 -5.89
CA PHE A 20 -1.01 -8.22 -6.40
C PHE A 20 -0.69 -8.02 -7.88
N ASN A 21 -1.69 -7.70 -8.70
CA ASN A 21 -1.50 -7.39 -10.11
C ASN A 21 -0.58 -6.18 -10.31
N ASP A 22 -0.82 -5.10 -9.57
CA ASP A 22 -0.01 -3.87 -9.64
C ASP A 22 1.45 -4.14 -9.24
N VAL A 23 1.67 -4.94 -8.19
CA VAL A 23 3.01 -5.36 -7.74
C VAL A 23 3.71 -6.22 -8.79
N GLN A 24 2.97 -7.14 -9.46
CA GLN A 24 3.51 -7.94 -10.58
C GLN A 24 3.95 -7.06 -11.73
N GLU A 25 3.10 -6.14 -12.18
CA GLU A 25 3.42 -5.20 -13.26
C GLU A 25 4.64 -4.33 -12.93
N GLN A 26 4.70 -3.80 -11.71
CA GLN A 26 5.84 -3.01 -11.26
C GLN A 26 7.12 -3.83 -11.16
N SER A 27 7.05 -5.10 -10.71
CA SER A 27 8.21 -5.98 -10.65
C SER A 27 8.76 -6.25 -12.05
N ALA A 28 7.89 -6.53 -13.03
CA ALA A 28 8.27 -6.74 -14.43
C ALA A 28 8.93 -5.48 -15.01
N PHE A 29 8.39 -4.29 -14.72
CA PHE A 29 8.98 -3.04 -15.16
C PHE A 29 10.36 -2.79 -14.52
N MET A 30 10.53 -3.06 -13.23
CA MET A 30 11.80 -2.88 -12.52
C MET A 30 12.88 -3.84 -13.03
N CYS A 31 12.51 -5.07 -13.41
CA CYS A 31 13.42 -6.09 -13.91
C CYS A 31 13.80 -5.92 -15.38
N LYS A 32 13.02 -5.18 -16.17
CA LYS A 32 13.15 -5.07 -17.63
C LYS A 32 14.54 -4.71 -18.15
N ASN A 33 15.34 -4.00 -17.35
CA ASN A 33 16.66 -3.53 -17.72
C ASN A 33 17.79 -4.29 -17.01
N ILE A 34 17.47 -5.41 -16.35
CA ILE A 34 18.47 -6.24 -15.70
C ILE A 34 19.00 -7.22 -16.73
N VAL A 35 20.25 -7.01 -17.14
CA VAL A 35 21.01 -7.95 -17.97
C VAL A 35 22.12 -8.50 -17.10
N SER A 36 22.30 -9.83 -17.08
CA SER A 36 23.41 -10.43 -16.35
C SER A 36 24.74 -10.01 -16.97
N LYS A 37 25.83 -10.07 -16.20
CA LYS A 37 27.17 -9.82 -16.68
C LYS A 37 27.57 -10.79 -17.79
N ASP A 38 26.94 -11.95 -17.85
CA ASP A 38 27.16 -13.01 -18.82
C ASP A 38 26.22 -12.91 -20.05
N GLY A 39 25.40 -11.85 -20.11
CA GLY A 39 24.47 -11.62 -21.22
C GLY A 39 23.15 -12.38 -21.12
N ASP A 40 22.95 -13.17 -20.06
CA ASP A 40 21.68 -13.86 -19.81
C ASP A 40 20.62 -12.91 -19.28
N ASP A 41 19.42 -13.01 -19.81
CA ASP A 41 18.25 -12.27 -19.31
C ASP A 41 17.74 -12.94 -18.03
N LEU A 42 17.92 -12.27 -16.88
CA LEU A 42 17.47 -12.76 -15.58
C LEU A 42 16.09 -12.22 -15.19
N VAL A 43 15.41 -11.53 -16.10
CA VAL A 43 14.10 -10.91 -15.83
C VAL A 43 13.13 -11.92 -15.24
N GLU A 44 12.99 -13.09 -15.86
CA GLU A 44 12.04 -14.13 -15.41
C GLU A 44 12.31 -14.62 -13.98
N ARG A 45 13.55 -14.53 -13.51
CA ARG A 45 13.91 -15.00 -12.17
C ARG A 45 13.50 -14.05 -11.05
N TYR A 46 13.32 -12.76 -11.35
CA TYR A 46 13.08 -11.72 -10.36
C TYR A 46 11.75 -11.00 -10.56
N VAL A 47 10.96 -11.41 -11.55
CA VAL A 47 9.58 -10.95 -11.74
C VAL A 47 8.66 -11.75 -10.83
N ILE A 48 7.77 -11.08 -10.13
CA ILE A 48 6.73 -11.75 -9.33
C ILE A 48 5.74 -12.43 -10.26
N THR A 49 5.62 -13.75 -10.14
CA THR A 49 4.72 -14.57 -10.94
C THR A 49 3.37 -14.81 -10.23
N PRO A 50 2.32 -15.25 -10.94
CA PRO A 50 1.03 -15.59 -10.33
C PRO A 50 1.13 -16.65 -9.21
N ASP A 51 2.12 -17.54 -9.28
CA ASP A 51 2.31 -18.60 -8.30
C ASP A 51 2.86 -18.09 -6.95
N GLU A 52 3.32 -16.83 -6.90
CA GLU A 52 3.93 -16.22 -5.72
C GLU A 52 2.94 -15.43 -4.86
N GLU A 53 1.63 -15.64 -5.02
CA GLU A 53 0.60 -14.97 -4.20
C GLU A 53 0.81 -15.17 -2.70
N HIS A 54 1.32 -16.34 -2.29
CA HIS A 54 1.64 -16.58 -0.88
C HIS A 54 2.79 -15.68 -0.39
N MET A 55 3.84 -15.54 -1.21
CA MET A 55 4.97 -14.67 -0.91
C MET A 55 4.53 -13.19 -0.84
N PHE A 56 3.67 -12.77 -1.78
CA PHE A 56 3.07 -11.42 -1.75
C PHE A 56 2.37 -11.14 -0.42
N LYS A 57 1.54 -12.09 0.10
CA LYS A 57 0.85 -11.92 1.37
C LYS A 57 1.81 -11.77 2.56
N LEU A 58 2.95 -12.45 2.53
CA LEU A 58 4.00 -12.28 3.55
C LEU A 58 4.66 -10.90 3.45
N CYS A 59 5.05 -10.50 2.24
CA CYS A 59 5.66 -9.19 2.00
C CYS A 59 4.70 -8.04 2.39
N LEU A 60 3.42 -8.18 2.06
CA LEU A 60 2.39 -7.23 2.45
C LEU A 60 2.34 -7.05 3.98
N ARG A 61 2.29 -8.15 4.73
CA ARG A 61 2.25 -8.11 6.20
C ARG A 61 3.48 -7.44 6.81
N GLU A 62 4.64 -7.59 6.19
CA GLU A 62 5.89 -6.97 6.66
C GLU A 62 6.02 -5.50 6.28
N ALA A 63 5.44 -5.08 5.15
CA ALA A 63 5.46 -3.70 4.71
C ALA A 63 4.52 -2.78 5.50
N LEU A 64 3.36 -3.28 5.91
CA LEU A 64 2.30 -2.48 6.56
C LEU A 64 2.70 -1.79 7.87
N PRO A 65 3.53 -2.38 8.76
CA PRO A 65 3.96 -1.70 9.99
C PRO A 65 4.66 -0.36 9.74
N SER A 66 5.51 -0.28 8.70
CA SER A 66 6.19 0.98 8.35
C SER A 66 5.21 2.06 7.88
N ILE A 67 4.16 1.65 7.16
CA ILE A 67 3.07 2.54 6.72
C ILE A 67 2.26 2.99 7.93
N TYR A 68 1.95 2.07 8.86
CA TYR A 68 1.25 2.37 10.10
C TYR A 68 1.98 3.45 10.91
N ASP A 69 3.29 3.35 11.10
CA ASP A 69 4.07 4.34 11.84
C ASP A 69 3.93 5.75 11.28
N THR A 70 3.74 5.88 9.96
CA THR A 70 3.53 7.17 9.32
C THR A 70 2.11 7.71 9.52
N VAL A 71 1.09 6.84 9.46
CA VAL A 71 -0.32 7.27 9.55
C VAL A 71 -0.87 7.29 10.98
N ARG A 72 -0.19 6.67 11.93
CA ARG A 72 -0.67 6.48 13.33
C ARG A 72 -1.13 7.76 14.03
N VAL A 73 -0.57 8.89 13.64
CA VAL A 73 -0.98 10.19 14.20
C VAL A 73 -2.43 10.57 13.90
N LEU A 74 -3.03 9.96 12.87
CA LEU A 74 -4.45 10.10 12.51
C LEU A 74 -5.30 8.91 12.94
N THR A 75 -4.68 7.88 13.52
CA THR A 75 -5.38 6.66 13.95
C THR A 75 -5.59 6.60 15.46
N HIS A 76 -5.17 7.63 16.20
CA HIS A 76 -5.28 7.67 17.66
C HIS A 76 -6.73 7.47 18.11
N GLY A 77 -6.94 6.44 18.95
CA GLY A 77 -8.27 6.05 19.43
C GLY A 77 -9.06 5.16 18.47
N ILE A 78 -8.49 4.71 17.34
CA ILE A 78 -9.09 3.71 16.44
C ILE A 78 -8.35 2.40 16.64
N ASP A 79 -9.05 1.40 17.17
CA ASP A 79 -8.56 0.02 17.22
C ASP A 79 -8.45 -0.54 15.79
N ASP A 80 -7.46 -1.38 15.53
CA ASP A 80 -7.21 -2.02 14.23
C ASP A 80 -7.15 -1.02 13.06
N ALA A 81 -6.36 0.05 13.24
CA ALA A 81 -6.22 1.11 12.25
C ALA A 81 -5.73 0.61 10.88
N ILE A 82 -4.92 -0.45 10.85
CA ILE A 82 -4.53 -1.16 9.64
C ILE A 82 -4.83 -2.64 9.79
N THR A 83 -5.52 -3.18 8.78
CA THR A 83 -5.83 -4.61 8.68
C THR A 83 -5.31 -5.14 7.34
N ASP A 84 -4.49 -6.18 7.38
CA ASP A 84 -3.86 -6.76 6.18
C ASP A 84 -4.79 -7.65 5.34
N ALA A 85 -5.85 -8.20 5.91
CA ALA A 85 -6.70 -9.20 5.24
C ALA A 85 -8.17 -9.18 5.70
N MET A 86 -8.84 -8.03 5.60
CA MET A 86 -10.26 -7.91 5.94
C MET A 86 -11.14 -8.57 4.90
N ASP A 87 -12.15 -9.34 5.33
CA ASP A 87 -13.14 -9.93 4.43
C ASP A 87 -14.09 -8.88 3.84
N ALA A 88 -14.50 -9.10 2.59
CA ALA A 88 -15.45 -8.25 1.86
C ALA A 88 -16.76 -8.01 2.63
N SER A 89 -17.29 -9.04 3.32
CA SER A 89 -18.50 -8.91 4.12
C SER A 89 -18.33 -7.99 5.33
N THR A 90 -17.20 -8.10 6.01
CA THR A 90 -16.85 -7.24 7.15
C THR A 90 -16.64 -5.80 6.70
N LEU A 91 -15.86 -5.58 5.63
CA LEU A 91 -15.66 -4.26 5.05
C LEU A 91 -16.98 -3.64 4.57
N GLY A 92 -17.81 -4.43 3.88
CA GLY A 92 -19.14 -3.99 3.42
C GLY A 92 -20.03 -3.52 4.56
N GLY A 93 -19.98 -4.20 5.71
CA GLY A 93 -20.68 -3.78 6.94
C GLY A 93 -20.14 -2.44 7.48
N ILE A 94 -18.83 -2.22 7.44
CA ILE A 94 -18.20 -0.97 7.91
C ILE A 94 -18.60 0.21 7.01
N ILE A 95 -18.50 0.08 5.69
CA ILE A 95 -18.72 1.19 4.74
C ILE A 95 -20.16 1.26 4.23
N SER A 96 -21.05 0.37 4.69
CA SER A 96 -22.45 0.27 4.26
C SER A 96 -22.60 0.09 2.75
N ALA A 97 -21.78 -0.78 2.16
CA ALA A 97 -21.76 -1.06 0.72
C ALA A 97 -21.54 -2.55 0.44
N THR A 98 -22.03 -3.02 -0.72
CA THR A 98 -21.71 -4.36 -1.21
C THR A 98 -20.31 -4.37 -1.82
N MET A 99 -19.44 -5.24 -1.31
CA MET A 99 -18.06 -5.36 -1.76
C MET A 99 -17.85 -6.62 -2.59
N PRO A 100 -17.03 -6.57 -3.68
CA PRO A 100 -16.59 -7.75 -4.37
C PRO A 100 -15.95 -8.77 -3.44
N THR A 101 -16.18 -10.06 -3.70
CA THR A 101 -15.61 -11.15 -2.89
C THR A 101 -14.08 -11.09 -2.90
N GLY A 102 -13.47 -11.23 -1.73
CA GLY A 102 -12.01 -11.22 -1.60
C GLY A 102 -11.55 -10.68 -0.24
N LYS A 103 -10.23 -10.55 -0.13
CA LYS A 103 -9.55 -9.91 1.00
C LYS A 103 -9.14 -8.49 0.61
N TYR A 104 -9.09 -7.64 1.62
CA TYR A 104 -8.76 -6.22 1.47
C TYR A 104 -7.74 -5.80 2.51
N VAL A 105 -6.77 -4.99 2.09
CA VAL A 105 -6.02 -4.14 3.01
C VAL A 105 -6.91 -2.96 3.35
N VAL A 106 -7.06 -2.67 4.63
CA VAL A 106 -7.93 -1.58 5.10
C VAL A 106 -7.14 -0.68 6.03
N ILE A 107 -7.16 0.62 5.75
CA ILE A 107 -6.55 1.67 6.59
C ILE A 107 -7.66 2.62 7.03
N ARG A 108 -7.84 2.76 8.34
CA ARG A 108 -8.84 3.63 8.93
C ARG A 108 -8.20 4.82 9.60
N LEU A 109 -8.56 6.02 9.18
CA LEU A 109 -8.11 7.27 9.77
C LEU A 109 -9.29 7.99 10.43
N MET A 110 -9.03 8.74 11.49
CA MET A 110 -10.06 9.58 12.12
C MET A 110 -10.47 10.69 11.16
N ASP A 111 -11.77 10.91 11.00
CA ASP A 111 -12.33 12.07 10.33
C ASP A 111 -12.81 13.09 11.38
N ASN A 112 -12.10 14.16 11.56
CA ASN A 112 -12.50 15.28 12.43
C ASN A 112 -13.43 16.28 11.75
N GLY A 113 -14.01 15.90 10.60
CA GLY A 113 -14.97 16.72 9.84
C GLY A 113 -14.32 17.83 9.01
N ALA A 114 -13.02 17.89 8.97
CA ALA A 114 -12.25 19.03 8.53
C ALA A 114 -11.37 18.79 7.30
N TYR A 115 -11.42 17.63 6.65
CA TYR A 115 -10.53 17.28 5.55
C TYR A 115 -11.06 17.71 4.17
N ASN A 116 -10.15 18.25 3.35
CA ASN A 116 -10.44 18.55 1.96
C ASN A 116 -10.67 17.23 1.19
N PRO A 117 -11.81 17.05 0.49
CA PRO A 117 -12.08 15.85 -0.32
C PRO A 117 -11.00 15.53 -1.37
N ASN A 118 -10.34 16.56 -1.91
CA ASN A 118 -9.26 16.36 -2.86
C ASN A 118 -8.00 15.78 -2.20
N GLU A 119 -7.67 16.22 -0.99
CA GLU A 119 -6.54 15.66 -0.22
C GLU A 119 -6.80 14.21 0.16
N VAL A 120 -8.04 13.84 0.49
CA VAL A 120 -8.42 12.44 0.77
C VAL A 120 -8.09 11.53 -0.42
N LYS A 121 -8.39 11.96 -1.65
CA LYS A 121 -8.07 11.19 -2.87
C LYS A 121 -6.56 11.12 -3.15
N ILE A 122 -5.82 12.19 -2.85
CA ILE A 122 -4.37 12.22 -3.04
C ILE A 122 -3.68 11.28 -2.04
N VAL A 123 -4.18 11.22 -0.81
CA VAL A 123 -3.71 10.27 0.21
C VAL A 123 -4.00 8.83 -0.21
N ASP A 124 -5.17 8.55 -0.80
CA ASP A 124 -5.55 7.24 -1.34
C ASP A 124 -4.48 6.70 -2.32
N SER A 125 -4.18 7.48 -3.36
CA SER A 125 -3.15 7.11 -4.33
C SER A 125 -1.76 6.96 -3.70
N ALA A 126 -1.39 7.85 -2.77
CA ALA A 126 -0.08 7.79 -2.12
C ALA A 126 0.06 6.53 -1.24
N LEU A 127 -1.00 6.13 -0.53
CA LEU A 127 -1.02 4.93 0.30
C LEU A 127 -0.95 3.66 -0.56
N GLN A 128 -1.74 3.59 -1.64
CA GLN A 128 -1.68 2.44 -2.55
C GLN A 128 -0.26 2.22 -3.08
N THR A 129 0.35 3.26 -3.65
CA THR A 129 1.74 3.19 -4.15
C THR A 129 2.74 2.83 -3.03
N ALA A 130 2.53 3.29 -1.79
CA ALA A 130 3.40 2.92 -0.67
C ALA A 130 3.28 1.43 -0.33
N ILE A 131 2.07 0.86 -0.35
CA ILE A 131 1.83 -0.57 -0.12
C ILE A 131 2.54 -1.40 -1.20
N GLU A 132 2.37 -1.05 -2.47
CA GLU A 132 2.99 -1.74 -3.60
C GLU A 132 4.52 -1.73 -3.52
N LEU A 133 5.12 -0.55 -3.31
CA LEU A 133 6.57 -0.40 -3.18
C LEU A 133 7.14 -1.07 -1.93
N GLY A 134 6.39 -1.07 -0.84
CA GLY A 134 6.73 -1.81 0.38
C GLY A 134 6.79 -3.31 0.11
N CYS A 135 5.77 -3.87 -0.56
CA CYS A 135 5.76 -5.29 -0.96
C CYS A 135 6.95 -5.64 -1.85
N LEU A 136 7.28 -4.79 -2.85
CA LEU A 136 8.44 -4.99 -3.73
C LEU A 136 9.76 -4.96 -2.95
N SER A 137 9.91 -4.03 -2.00
CA SER A 137 11.09 -3.95 -1.15
C SER A 137 11.31 -5.22 -0.34
N GLU A 138 10.25 -5.74 0.28
CA GLU A 138 10.30 -6.99 1.04
C GLU A 138 10.55 -8.21 0.14
N PHE A 139 9.92 -8.26 -1.04
CA PHE A 139 10.13 -9.33 -2.01
C PHE A 139 11.61 -9.40 -2.44
N TYR A 140 12.20 -8.29 -2.91
CA TYR A 140 13.59 -8.27 -3.38
C TYR A 140 14.61 -8.51 -2.27
N THR A 141 14.28 -8.17 -1.03
CA THR A 141 15.10 -8.54 0.12
C THR A 141 15.13 -10.07 0.30
N ARG A 142 14.02 -10.76 0.07
CA ARG A 142 13.92 -12.22 0.20
C ARG A 142 14.58 -12.98 -0.93
N VAL A 143 14.45 -12.49 -2.16
CA VAL A 143 15.10 -13.12 -3.32
C VAL A 143 16.59 -12.73 -3.46
N ILE A 144 17.10 -11.90 -2.55
CA ILE A 144 18.52 -11.54 -2.40
C ILE A 144 19.11 -10.95 -3.70
N HIS A 145 18.39 -10.01 -4.31
CA HIS A 145 18.93 -9.27 -5.45
C HIS A 145 19.35 -7.86 -5.03
N GLN A 146 20.65 -7.66 -4.83
CA GLN A 146 21.19 -6.47 -4.16
C GLN A 146 20.76 -5.13 -4.81
N ASP A 147 20.77 -5.03 -6.14
CA ASP A 147 20.46 -3.78 -6.85
C ASP A 147 18.95 -3.50 -6.84
N LEU A 148 18.11 -4.53 -7.02
CA LEU A 148 16.66 -4.39 -6.92
C LEU A 148 16.22 -4.07 -5.49
N THR A 149 16.85 -4.69 -4.49
CA THR A 149 16.60 -4.38 -3.08
C THR A 149 16.91 -2.91 -2.77
N LYS A 150 18.09 -2.41 -3.20
CA LYS A 150 18.44 -1.00 -3.00
C LYS A 150 17.48 -0.05 -3.72
N LEU A 151 17.14 -0.36 -4.97
CA LEU A 151 16.23 0.47 -5.76
C LEU A 151 14.83 0.51 -5.17
N SER A 152 14.26 -0.66 -4.81
CA SER A 152 12.91 -0.75 -4.25
C SER A 152 12.84 -0.10 -2.86
N ALA A 153 13.83 -0.32 -2.00
CA ALA A 153 13.92 0.31 -0.69
C ALA A 153 14.03 1.84 -0.80
N ALA A 154 14.83 2.36 -1.73
CA ALA A 154 14.94 3.80 -1.98
C ALA A 154 13.60 4.40 -2.47
N LYS A 155 12.91 3.72 -3.40
CA LYS A 155 11.59 4.15 -3.88
C LYS A 155 10.55 4.10 -2.76
N PHE A 156 10.53 3.05 -1.95
CA PHE A 156 9.63 2.93 -0.81
C PHE A 156 9.88 4.06 0.20
N SER A 157 11.12 4.30 0.59
CA SER A 157 11.48 5.38 1.52
C SER A 157 11.06 6.77 1.00
N ALA A 158 11.29 7.05 -0.30
CA ALA A 158 10.83 8.27 -0.94
C ALA A 158 9.30 8.39 -0.90
N GLN A 159 8.58 7.30 -1.19
CA GLN A 159 7.12 7.28 -1.16
C GLN A 159 6.58 7.46 0.26
N MET A 160 7.22 6.89 1.29
CA MET A 160 6.85 7.13 2.69
C MET A 160 6.95 8.61 3.07
N SER A 161 7.94 9.33 2.53
CA SER A 161 8.04 10.79 2.70
C SER A 161 6.87 11.51 2.02
N VAL A 162 6.43 11.04 0.85
CA VAL A 162 5.22 11.58 0.17
C VAL A 162 3.99 11.33 1.04
N VAL A 163 3.78 10.12 1.53
CA VAL A 163 2.66 9.78 2.43
C VAL A 163 2.66 10.69 3.65
N ALA A 164 3.80 10.83 4.34
CA ALA A 164 3.94 11.68 5.52
C ALA A 164 3.54 13.13 5.22
N ASN A 165 4.01 13.71 4.11
CA ASN A 165 3.65 15.06 3.70
C ASN A 165 2.16 15.21 3.38
N ARG A 166 1.54 14.22 2.73
CA ARG A 166 0.10 14.22 2.44
C ARG A 166 -0.74 14.09 3.69
N ILE A 167 -0.33 13.25 4.64
CA ILE A 167 -0.96 13.10 5.96
C ILE A 167 -0.89 14.43 6.74
N ILE A 168 0.25 15.13 6.71
CA ILE A 168 0.37 16.46 7.32
C ILE A 168 -0.56 17.46 6.62
N GLY A 169 -0.64 17.43 5.29
CA GLY A 169 -1.56 18.25 4.49
C GLY A 169 -3.01 17.98 4.84
N LEU A 170 -3.37 16.71 5.01
CA LEU A 170 -4.71 16.29 5.43
C LEU A 170 -5.08 16.85 6.81
N ARG A 171 -4.13 16.94 7.75
CA ARG A 171 -4.33 17.50 9.10
C ARG A 171 -4.39 19.03 9.12
N LYS A 172 -3.72 19.68 8.18
CA LYS A 172 -3.73 21.15 8.08
C LYS A 172 -5.08 21.58 7.57
N LYS A 173 -6.05 21.70 8.48
CA LYS A 173 -7.20 22.51 8.20
C LYS A 173 -7.13 23.82 8.94
N THR A 174 -7.04 24.79 8.06
CA THR A 174 -7.85 25.99 7.97
C THR A 174 -8.23 26.62 9.30
N SER A 175 -7.30 27.28 9.88
CA SER A 175 -7.55 28.60 10.42
C SER A 175 -7.60 29.58 9.23
N LEU A 176 -8.78 29.82 8.69
CA LEU A 176 -9.21 31.04 8.05
C LEU A 176 -10.37 31.58 8.83
#